data_93f4fea3b740ad628f96575504ed9807
#
_entry.id   93f4fea3b740ad628f96575504ed9807
#
_cell.length_a   1.000
_cell.length_b   1.000
_cell.length_c   1.000
_cell.angle_alpha   90.00
_cell.angle_beta   90.00
_cell.angle_gamma   90.00
#
_symmetry.space_group_name_H-M   'P 1'
#
loop_
_entity.id
_entity.type
_entity.pdbx_description
1 polymer ?
#
loop_
_entity_poly.entity_id
_entity_poly.type
_entity_poly.pdbx_seq_one_letter_code
_entity_poly.pdbx_strand_id
1 'polypeptide(L)'
;MNQVLKQVVSQKQGRDIVIIGKGPSVDQIDLSMLKHCIVINTNDSELVYPGDVAAFHHGWVLDIFDEQAPQCKLYVSDRHLPDGVQHLPAEFIPYTPESADFLIHRFFSDTIHIESAIVVTALKIANQIAKLQNETKNVYLLGFDFTTKGGFTNKIPSAALHAEPEYQERIISSQEQLLQMLLTEKARLNININHVGNKPYSVYSVDAFNQVFTARHRGVTLPKHDQTSTAPSPYGVKVIAEITTNHFGDMDRLKSMIVAAKQAGADYIKLQKRDVESFYSKEKLDSPYNSPFGTTFREYRHGIELNREQFAFVDTFCKEIGIGWFASILDMPSYDFIRQFDPDMIKLPSTISEHKDYLAAVASDFTKDVVISTGYTDEAYESFILDNFTKARNIYLLQCTSAYPTPNEDTQIGVIRHYYNLAKKEPRIIPGFSSHDIGSLCSMMAVAAGAKMIEKHVKFGNVAWSHFDEVAIDLVNGDFTQFVKDVRKAERIVGSEAKVIQATEHHKYWVSPK
;
A
#
# COMPACT_ATOMS: atom_id res chain seq x y z
N MET A 1 11.31 10.74 35.94
CA MET A 1 11.45 10.31 34.54
C MET A 1 10.24 10.65 33.71
N ASN A 2 9.07 10.13 34.02
CA ASN A 2 7.84 10.38 33.23
C ASN A 2 7.39 11.85 33.14
N GLN A 3 7.70 12.70 34.14
CA GLN A 3 7.30 14.11 34.11
C GLN A 3 8.07 14.92 33.07
N VAL A 4 9.38 14.73 32.90
CA VAL A 4 10.20 15.44 31.93
C VAL A 4 9.78 15.09 30.50
N LEU A 5 9.65 13.79 30.22
CA LEU A 5 9.18 13.32 28.91
C LEU A 5 7.76 13.85 28.60
N LYS A 6 6.86 13.80 29.60
CA LYS A 6 5.49 14.32 29.47
C LYS A 6 5.47 15.82 29.15
N GLN A 7 6.36 16.59 29.79
CA GLN A 7 6.45 18.03 29.57
C GLN A 7 6.89 18.35 28.13
N VAL A 8 7.91 17.64 27.61
CA VAL A 8 8.45 17.86 26.25
C VAL A 8 7.41 17.60 25.17
N VAL A 9 6.53 16.59 25.37
CA VAL A 9 5.51 16.20 24.37
C VAL A 9 4.10 16.70 24.69
N SER A 10 3.91 17.50 25.73
CA SER A 10 2.58 17.93 26.23
C SER A 10 1.72 18.64 25.19
N GLN A 11 2.34 19.43 24.30
CA GLN A 11 1.66 20.20 23.24
C GLN A 11 1.53 19.40 21.93
N LYS A 12 1.89 18.11 21.92
CA LYS A 12 1.93 17.25 20.74
C LYS A 12 1.00 16.05 20.87
N GLN A 13 -0.10 16.18 21.61
CA GLN A 13 -1.13 15.15 21.71
C GLN A 13 -1.77 14.92 20.33
N GLY A 14 -2.17 13.68 20.02
CA GLY A 14 -2.74 13.30 18.74
C GLY A 14 -1.75 13.22 17.57
N ARG A 15 -0.45 13.54 17.79
CA ARG A 15 0.56 13.52 16.72
C ARG A 15 1.22 12.15 16.62
N ASP A 16 1.49 11.73 15.39
CA ASP A 16 2.33 10.57 15.10
C ASP A 16 3.78 10.79 15.56
N ILE A 17 4.51 9.69 15.71
CA ILE A 17 5.93 9.71 16.09
C ILE A 17 6.77 9.33 14.87
N VAL A 18 7.88 10.02 14.69
CA VAL A 18 8.91 9.70 13.70
C VAL A 18 10.21 9.41 14.43
N ILE A 19 10.86 8.30 14.13
CA ILE A 19 12.21 7.97 14.60
C ILE A 19 13.15 8.09 13.40
N ILE A 20 14.23 8.88 13.56
CA ILE A 20 15.17 9.16 12.49
C ILE A 20 16.47 8.40 12.71
N GLY A 21 16.83 7.55 11.73
CA GLY A 21 18.11 6.88 11.57
C GLY A 21 19.02 7.62 10.59
N LYS A 22 20.10 6.95 10.14
CA LYS A 22 21.15 7.52 9.29
C LYS A 22 21.30 6.85 7.92
N GLY A 23 20.40 5.96 7.55
CA GLY A 23 20.44 5.30 6.25
C GLY A 23 20.12 6.29 5.11
N PRO A 24 20.61 6.03 3.88
CA PRO A 24 20.52 6.96 2.76
C PRO A 24 19.09 7.24 2.31
N SER A 25 18.13 6.37 2.62
CA SER A 25 16.71 6.59 2.25
C SER A 25 16.14 7.88 2.87
N VAL A 26 16.68 8.35 4.01
CA VAL A 26 16.21 9.60 4.64
C VAL A 26 16.44 10.83 3.79
N ASP A 27 17.41 10.79 2.85
CA ASP A 27 17.69 11.90 1.95
C ASP A 27 16.55 12.17 0.94
N GLN A 28 15.71 11.17 0.71
CA GLN A 28 14.56 11.24 -0.19
C GLN A 28 13.25 11.60 0.55
N ILE A 29 13.29 11.75 1.88
CA ILE A 29 12.12 12.10 2.69
C ILE A 29 11.86 13.62 2.65
N ASP A 30 10.59 14.02 2.48
CA ASP A 30 10.17 15.41 2.68
C ASP A 30 10.16 15.76 4.18
N LEU A 31 11.30 16.19 4.70
CA LEU A 31 11.46 16.52 6.11
C LEU A 31 10.59 17.70 6.57
N SER A 32 10.08 18.53 5.65
CA SER A 32 9.24 19.69 5.99
C SER A 32 7.95 19.30 6.71
N MET A 33 7.51 18.05 6.55
CA MET A 33 6.30 17.49 7.15
C MET A 33 6.51 17.07 8.61
N LEU A 34 7.75 16.84 9.05
CA LEU A 34 8.07 16.35 10.39
C LEU A 34 7.70 17.32 11.51
N LYS A 35 7.53 18.62 11.19
CA LYS A 35 6.99 19.62 12.14
C LYS A 35 5.62 19.26 12.73
N HIS A 36 4.88 18.37 12.08
CA HIS A 36 3.58 17.88 12.55
C HIS A 36 3.69 16.65 13.47
N CYS A 37 4.90 16.12 13.67
CA CYS A 37 5.16 14.90 14.42
C CYS A 37 5.85 15.18 15.76
N ILE A 38 5.90 14.14 16.60
CA ILE A 38 6.90 14.00 17.64
C ILE A 38 8.12 13.35 16.98
N VAL A 39 9.28 13.96 17.05
CA VAL A 39 10.49 13.45 16.41
C VAL A 39 11.45 12.93 17.46
N ILE A 40 11.91 11.68 17.30
CA ILE A 40 12.92 11.04 18.12
C ILE A 40 14.15 10.79 17.26
N ASN A 41 15.28 11.32 17.68
CA ASN A 41 16.56 11.15 17.02
C ASN A 41 17.36 10.00 17.64
N THR A 42 18.12 9.30 16.80
CA THR A 42 19.08 8.28 17.22
C THR A 42 20.51 8.73 16.91
N ASN A 43 21.38 8.70 17.92
CA ASN A 43 22.76 9.20 17.85
C ASN A 43 22.76 10.67 17.34
N ASP A 44 23.47 10.92 16.24
CA ASP A 44 23.66 12.25 15.62
C ASP A 44 22.60 12.58 14.55
N SER A 45 21.51 11.83 14.46
CA SER A 45 20.49 12.10 13.44
C SER A 45 19.73 13.42 13.63
N GLU A 46 19.96 14.16 14.71
CA GLU A 46 19.49 15.55 14.84
C GLU A 46 20.09 16.48 13.77
N LEU A 47 21.25 16.12 13.20
CA LEU A 47 21.83 16.80 12.05
C LEU A 47 21.01 16.65 10.76
N VAL A 48 20.20 15.61 10.66
CA VAL A 48 19.23 15.44 9.58
C VAL A 48 18.01 16.32 9.80
N TYR A 49 17.45 16.26 11.00
CA TYR A 49 16.31 17.06 11.42
C TYR A 49 16.23 17.09 12.96
N PRO A 50 16.32 18.25 13.62
CA PRO A 50 16.29 18.35 15.06
C PRO A 50 14.93 17.96 15.64
N GLY A 51 14.96 17.06 16.63
CA GLY A 51 13.77 16.44 17.20
C GLY A 51 13.33 16.99 18.55
N ASP A 52 12.34 16.29 19.12
CA ASP A 52 11.89 16.55 20.49
C ASP A 52 12.73 15.79 21.51
N VAL A 53 13.15 14.57 21.16
CA VAL A 53 13.96 13.70 22.01
C VAL A 53 15.09 13.09 21.20
N ALA A 54 16.30 13.04 21.74
CA ALA A 54 17.42 12.29 21.16
C ALA A 54 17.86 11.20 22.13
N ALA A 55 18.23 10.03 21.60
CA ALA A 55 18.79 8.93 22.36
C ALA A 55 20.16 8.52 21.80
N PHE A 56 21.20 8.42 22.64
CA PHE A 56 22.53 8.02 22.22
C PHE A 56 23.37 7.47 23.38
N HIS A 57 24.40 6.69 23.02
CA HIS A 57 25.41 6.17 23.94
C HIS A 57 26.83 6.60 23.56
N HIS A 58 27.12 6.74 22.26
CA HIS A 58 28.47 6.91 21.77
C HIS A 58 29.07 8.28 22.13
N GLY A 59 30.32 8.28 22.63
CA GLY A 59 31.04 9.49 23.02
C GLY A 59 31.25 10.47 21.87
N TRP A 60 31.43 9.99 20.64
CA TRP A 60 31.59 10.83 19.45
C TRP A 60 30.36 11.72 19.15
N VAL A 61 29.19 11.42 19.73
CA VAL A 61 28.01 12.30 19.61
C VAL A 61 28.23 13.59 20.41
N LEU A 62 29.03 13.53 21.50
CA LEU A 62 29.40 14.71 22.30
C LEU A 62 30.35 15.64 21.52
N ASP A 63 31.22 15.06 20.66
CA ASP A 63 32.16 15.85 19.86
C ASP A 63 31.40 16.79 18.89
N ILE A 64 30.18 16.39 18.47
CA ILE A 64 29.28 17.20 17.63
C ILE A 64 28.81 18.44 18.41
N PHE A 65 28.60 18.32 19.73
CA PHE A 65 28.14 19.45 20.56
C PHE A 65 29.21 20.49 20.75
N ASP A 66 30.48 20.16 20.53
CA ASP A 66 31.58 21.14 20.51
C ASP A 66 31.57 21.96 19.22
N GLU A 67 31.05 21.39 18.12
CA GLU A 67 30.94 22.08 16.82
C GLU A 67 29.57 22.76 16.62
N GLN A 68 28.52 22.17 17.12
CA GLN A 68 27.13 22.65 17.01
C GLN A 68 26.40 22.48 18.34
N ALA A 69 25.73 23.50 18.81
CA ALA A 69 24.91 23.40 20.02
C ALA A 69 23.84 22.32 19.90
N PRO A 70 23.57 21.55 20.97
CA PRO A 70 22.48 20.56 21.01
C PRO A 70 21.14 21.16 20.61
N GLN A 71 20.42 20.55 19.70
CA GLN A 71 19.20 21.11 19.11
C GLN A 71 17.91 20.39 19.56
N CYS A 72 18.02 19.17 20.08
CA CYS A 72 16.87 18.45 20.63
C CYS A 72 16.45 19.02 22.00
N LYS A 73 15.15 18.91 22.31
CA LYS A 73 14.62 19.44 23.58
C LYS A 73 14.96 18.60 24.79
N LEU A 74 15.20 17.28 24.59
CA LEU A 74 15.53 16.33 25.64
C LEU A 74 16.51 15.29 25.10
N TYR A 75 17.53 14.98 25.86
CA TYR A 75 18.48 13.92 25.56
C TYR A 75 18.35 12.77 26.56
N VAL A 76 18.34 11.56 26.05
CA VAL A 76 18.35 10.31 26.84
C VAL A 76 19.69 9.62 26.60
N SER A 77 20.54 9.56 27.60
CA SER A 77 21.91 9.05 27.45
C SER A 77 22.50 8.62 28.80
N ASP A 78 23.49 7.74 28.74
CA ASP A 78 24.37 7.41 29.86
C ASP A 78 25.57 8.37 29.98
N ARG A 79 25.70 9.33 29.06
CA ARG A 79 26.80 10.30 28.99
C ARG A 79 26.47 11.58 29.77
N HIS A 80 27.51 12.22 30.28
CA HIS A 80 27.38 13.56 30.87
C HIS A 80 27.21 14.58 29.75
N LEU A 81 26.20 15.44 29.87
CA LEU A 81 25.88 16.45 28.85
C LEU A 81 26.32 17.86 29.33
N PRO A 82 26.56 18.80 28.41
CA PRO A 82 26.85 20.21 28.75
C PRO A 82 25.80 20.84 29.65
N ASP A 83 26.20 21.79 30.47
CA ASP A 83 25.30 22.55 31.34
C ASP A 83 24.18 23.24 30.54
N GLY A 84 22.96 23.18 31.05
CA GLY A 84 21.77 23.78 30.42
C GLY A 84 21.04 22.89 29.41
N VAL A 85 21.62 21.75 29.05
CA VAL A 85 20.96 20.78 28.19
C VAL A 85 20.00 19.90 29.02
N GLN A 86 18.75 19.79 28.59
CA GLN A 86 17.77 18.96 29.27
C GLN A 86 18.10 17.47 29.08
N HIS A 87 18.42 16.78 30.16
CA HIS A 87 18.96 15.44 30.17
C HIS A 87 18.13 14.49 31.02
N LEU A 88 17.88 13.30 30.50
CA LEU A 88 17.32 12.13 31.19
C LEU A 88 18.41 11.06 31.25
N PRO A 89 19.08 10.85 32.38
CA PRO A 89 20.08 9.79 32.52
C PRO A 89 19.46 8.42 32.35
N ALA A 90 20.11 7.56 31.57
CA ALA A 90 19.68 6.17 31.33
C ALA A 90 20.91 5.25 31.24
N GLU A 91 20.84 4.11 31.89
CA GLU A 91 21.92 3.13 31.88
C GLU A 91 22.11 2.47 30.51
N PHE A 92 23.35 2.35 30.06
CA PHE A 92 23.68 1.62 28.84
C PHE A 92 23.74 0.12 29.09
N ILE A 93 23.05 -0.65 28.24
CA ILE A 93 23.07 -2.11 28.24
C ILE A 93 23.82 -2.61 27.00
N PRO A 94 25.04 -3.14 27.19
CA PRO A 94 25.81 -3.73 26.08
C PRO A 94 25.14 -4.99 25.54
N TYR A 95 25.35 -5.26 24.26
CA TYR A 95 24.87 -6.48 23.65
C TYR A 95 25.71 -7.69 24.12
N THR A 96 25.06 -8.60 24.81
CA THR A 96 25.55 -9.96 25.11
C THR A 96 24.39 -10.94 24.87
N PRO A 97 24.64 -12.25 24.72
CA PRO A 97 23.57 -13.24 24.65
C PRO A 97 22.58 -13.10 25.82
N GLU A 98 23.07 -12.96 27.02
CA GLU A 98 22.25 -12.84 28.24
C GLU A 98 21.44 -11.52 28.21
N SER A 99 22.02 -10.41 27.75
CA SER A 99 21.30 -9.14 27.67
C SER A 99 20.21 -9.19 26.60
N ALA A 100 20.42 -9.94 25.50
CA ALA A 100 19.43 -10.13 24.45
C ALA A 100 18.21 -10.93 24.95
N ASP A 101 18.41 -11.97 25.76
CA ASP A 101 17.33 -12.79 26.34
C ASP A 101 16.36 -11.94 27.20
N PHE A 102 16.87 -10.91 27.86
CA PHE A 102 16.07 -10.01 28.70
C PHE A 102 15.56 -8.75 27.98
N LEU A 103 15.84 -8.59 26.69
CA LEU A 103 15.46 -7.38 25.94
C LEU A 103 13.95 -7.09 26.02
N ILE A 104 13.13 -8.09 25.78
CA ILE A 104 11.66 -7.94 25.80
C ILE A 104 11.19 -7.55 27.19
N HIS A 105 11.72 -8.19 28.23
CA HIS A 105 11.38 -7.83 29.61
C HIS A 105 11.76 -6.37 29.93
N ARG A 106 12.98 -5.94 29.57
CA ARG A 106 13.42 -4.54 29.75
C ARG A 106 12.60 -3.57 28.94
N PHE A 107 12.23 -3.94 27.70
CA PHE A 107 11.42 -3.09 26.85
C PHE A 107 10.06 -2.75 27.49
N PHE A 108 9.42 -3.72 28.13
CA PHE A 108 8.11 -3.51 28.79
C PHE A 108 8.21 -2.98 30.22
N SER A 109 9.41 -2.87 30.79
CA SER A 109 9.62 -2.23 32.11
C SER A 109 9.38 -0.72 32.04
N ASP A 110 9.19 -0.08 33.18
CA ASP A 110 9.00 1.40 33.26
C ASP A 110 10.32 2.18 33.16
N THR A 111 11.47 1.50 33.29
CA THR A 111 12.80 2.13 33.22
C THR A 111 13.27 2.21 31.78
N ILE A 112 13.73 3.36 31.32
CA ILE A 112 14.40 3.52 30.03
C ILE A 112 15.86 3.15 30.20
N HIS A 113 16.34 2.23 29.35
CA HIS A 113 17.76 1.90 29.21
C HIS A 113 18.20 2.28 27.79
N ILE A 114 19.48 2.58 27.63
CA ILE A 114 20.09 2.71 26.31
C ILE A 114 20.54 1.33 25.88
N GLU A 115 19.80 0.73 24.98
CA GLU A 115 20.16 -0.56 24.39
C GLU A 115 21.24 -0.37 23.31
N SER A 116 22.11 -1.34 23.13
CA SER A 116 23.13 -1.34 22.07
C SER A 116 22.51 -1.15 20.67
N ALA A 117 21.31 -1.66 20.44
CA ALA A 117 20.47 -1.32 19.30
C ALA A 117 19.65 -0.07 19.62
N ILE A 118 20.18 1.10 19.31
CA ILE A 118 19.57 2.38 19.68
C ILE A 118 18.13 2.56 19.17
N VAL A 119 17.76 1.91 18.07
CA VAL A 119 16.37 1.89 17.56
C VAL A 119 15.40 1.30 18.59
N VAL A 120 15.83 0.30 19.37
CA VAL A 120 15.01 -0.31 20.44
C VAL A 120 14.75 0.70 21.55
N THR A 121 15.76 1.46 21.94
CA THR A 121 15.60 2.56 22.91
C THR A 121 14.62 3.61 22.39
N ALA A 122 14.78 4.03 21.15
CA ALA A 122 13.87 5.01 20.53
C ALA A 122 12.43 4.51 20.47
N LEU A 123 12.22 3.24 20.13
CA LEU A 123 10.89 2.60 20.14
C LEU A 123 10.32 2.49 21.57
N LYS A 124 11.16 2.22 22.57
CA LYS A 124 10.72 2.24 23.95
C LYS A 124 10.28 3.63 24.40
N ILE A 125 11.04 4.67 24.05
CA ILE A 125 10.65 6.08 24.30
C ILE A 125 9.32 6.38 23.61
N ALA A 126 9.14 5.97 22.37
CA ALA A 126 7.89 6.14 21.62
C ALA A 126 6.69 5.44 22.33
N ASN A 127 6.89 4.21 22.78
CA ASN A 127 5.86 3.45 23.51
C ASN A 127 5.53 4.08 24.87
N GLN A 128 6.52 4.66 25.56
CA GLN A 128 6.31 5.41 26.81
C GLN A 128 5.52 6.71 26.54
N ILE A 129 5.82 7.43 25.46
CA ILE A 129 5.05 8.63 25.05
C ILE A 129 3.59 8.25 24.78
N ALA A 130 3.35 7.17 24.05
CA ALA A 130 2.01 6.69 23.76
C ALA A 130 1.23 6.38 25.06
N LYS A 131 1.86 5.67 26.00
CA LYS A 131 1.28 5.38 27.33
C LYS A 131 0.99 6.67 28.12
N LEU A 132 1.91 7.63 28.14
CA LEU A 132 1.75 8.90 28.87
C LEU A 132 0.62 9.75 28.32
N GLN A 133 0.33 9.66 27.02
CA GLN A 133 -0.76 10.36 26.36
C GLN A 133 -2.05 9.55 26.31
N ASN A 134 -2.02 8.30 26.78
CA ASN A 134 -3.14 7.34 26.70
C ASN A 134 -3.70 7.19 25.27
N GLU A 135 -2.81 7.05 24.31
CA GLU A 135 -3.11 6.95 22.88
C GLU A 135 -2.30 5.81 22.26
N THR A 136 -2.88 5.10 21.28
CA THR A 136 -2.09 4.27 20.36
C THR A 136 -1.55 5.18 19.26
N LYS A 137 -0.22 5.17 19.03
CA LYS A 137 0.42 6.06 18.07
C LYS A 137 1.06 5.30 16.92
N ASN A 138 0.97 5.86 15.71
CA ASN A 138 1.79 5.40 14.61
C ASN A 138 3.22 5.91 14.80
N VAL A 139 4.17 5.00 14.64
CA VAL A 139 5.61 5.28 14.69
C VAL A 139 6.22 4.94 13.35
N TYR A 140 6.85 5.92 12.71
CA TYR A 140 7.52 5.74 11.42
C TYR A 140 9.02 5.70 11.61
N LEU A 141 9.67 4.64 11.10
CA LEU A 141 11.12 4.49 11.11
C LEU A 141 11.68 4.99 9.77
N LEU A 142 12.37 6.13 9.78
CA LEU A 142 12.95 6.77 8.60
C LEU A 142 14.48 6.65 8.63
N GLY A 143 15.09 6.23 7.51
CA GLY A 143 16.55 6.05 7.44
C GLY A 143 17.06 4.84 8.23
N PHE A 144 16.25 3.81 8.39
CA PHE A 144 16.64 2.52 8.97
C PHE A 144 16.75 1.46 7.86
N ASP A 145 17.64 1.71 6.90
CA ASP A 145 17.82 0.85 5.73
C ASP A 145 18.44 -0.51 6.06
N PHE A 146 19.05 -0.65 7.23
CA PHE A 146 19.70 -1.87 7.73
C PHE A 146 20.62 -2.52 6.68
N THR A 147 21.42 -1.71 6.04
CA THR A 147 22.42 -2.15 5.05
C THR A 147 23.57 -1.14 5.01
N THR A 148 24.76 -1.63 4.71
CA THR A 148 25.94 -0.80 4.41
C THR A 148 26.00 -0.40 2.93
N LYS A 149 25.18 -1.05 2.08
CA LYS A 149 25.10 -0.71 0.66
C LYS A 149 24.47 0.65 0.47
N GLY A 150 25.13 1.55 -0.25
CA GLY A 150 24.68 2.91 -0.46
C GLY A 150 25.17 3.93 0.58
N GLY A 151 25.90 3.48 1.60
CA GLY A 151 26.47 4.35 2.64
C GLY A 151 25.46 4.86 3.65
N PHE A 152 25.69 6.06 4.15
CA PHE A 152 24.83 6.78 5.09
C PHE A 152 24.24 8.02 4.40
N THR A 153 23.33 8.69 5.08
CA THR A 153 22.79 9.97 4.62
C THR A 153 23.91 10.99 4.35
N ASN A 154 23.80 11.71 3.27
CA ASN A 154 24.75 12.76 2.91
C ASN A 154 24.64 14.03 3.78
N LYS A 155 23.63 14.09 4.67
CA LYS A 155 23.41 15.17 5.63
C LYS A 155 24.31 15.06 6.87
N ILE A 156 24.96 13.91 7.07
CA ILE A 156 25.87 13.65 8.18
C ILE A 156 27.23 13.18 7.61
N PRO A 157 28.13 14.08 7.23
CA PRO A 157 29.41 13.73 6.59
C PRO A 157 30.31 12.83 7.43
N SER A 158 30.23 12.94 8.76
CA SER A 158 31.01 12.14 9.72
C SER A 158 30.47 10.70 9.91
N ALA A 159 29.27 10.40 9.48
CA ALA A 159 28.62 9.11 9.73
C ALA A 159 29.39 7.90 9.16
N ALA A 160 30.21 8.12 8.13
CA ALA A 160 31.01 7.07 7.49
C ALA A 160 32.36 6.77 8.22
N LEU A 161 32.74 7.56 9.20
CA LEU A 161 34.10 7.55 9.75
C LEU A 161 34.31 6.67 11.00
N HIS A 162 33.24 6.08 11.56
CA HIS A 162 33.30 5.57 12.93
C HIS A 162 33.49 4.07 13.12
N ALA A 163 33.55 3.24 12.06
CA ALA A 163 33.85 1.84 12.18
C ALA A 163 34.30 1.17 10.86
N GLU A 164 35.06 0.08 10.98
CA GLU A 164 35.38 -0.79 9.85
C GLU A 164 34.13 -1.40 9.21
N PRO A 165 34.06 -1.55 7.87
CA PRO A 165 32.86 -1.96 7.16
C PRO A 165 32.25 -3.29 7.64
N GLU A 166 33.06 -4.30 7.92
CA GLU A 166 32.59 -5.61 8.42
C GLU A 166 31.97 -5.50 9.82
N TYR A 167 32.53 -4.64 10.65
CA TYR A 167 31.97 -4.39 12.00
C TYR A 167 30.65 -3.65 11.90
N GLN A 168 30.52 -2.67 11.01
CA GLN A 168 29.29 -1.94 10.74
C GLN A 168 28.18 -2.88 10.27
N GLU A 169 28.46 -3.75 9.30
CA GLU A 169 27.48 -4.70 8.78
C GLU A 169 26.93 -5.64 9.86
N ARG A 170 27.82 -6.14 10.74
CA ARG A 170 27.42 -6.98 11.86
C ARG A 170 26.53 -6.24 12.86
N ILE A 171 26.86 -4.99 13.20
CA ILE A 171 26.04 -4.18 14.11
C ILE A 171 24.67 -3.87 13.50
N ILE A 172 24.64 -3.46 12.23
CA ILE A 172 23.40 -3.14 11.51
C ILE A 172 22.50 -4.37 11.44
N SER A 173 23.06 -5.54 11.11
CA SER A 173 22.32 -6.80 11.07
C SER A 173 21.75 -7.17 12.46
N SER A 174 22.54 -7.00 13.53
CA SER A 174 22.06 -7.25 14.89
C SER A 174 20.93 -6.30 15.29
N GLN A 175 21.01 -5.03 14.91
CA GLN A 175 19.94 -4.05 15.17
C GLN A 175 18.65 -4.43 14.44
N GLU A 176 18.75 -4.88 13.20
CA GLU A 176 17.61 -5.36 12.42
C GLU A 176 16.96 -6.59 13.07
N GLN A 177 17.75 -7.57 13.51
CA GLN A 177 17.24 -8.75 14.22
C GLN A 177 16.50 -8.39 15.51
N LEU A 178 17.04 -7.47 16.32
CA LEU A 178 16.38 -7.00 17.54
C LEU A 178 15.09 -6.22 17.25
N LEU A 179 15.05 -5.45 16.17
CA LEU A 179 13.81 -4.82 15.70
C LEU A 179 12.78 -5.89 15.30
N GLN A 180 13.19 -6.89 14.51
CA GLN A 180 12.30 -7.99 14.11
C GLN A 180 11.74 -8.75 15.31
N MET A 181 12.55 -8.98 16.34
CA MET A 181 12.09 -9.59 17.59
C MET A 181 11.02 -8.73 18.28
N LEU A 182 11.19 -7.40 18.34
CA LEU A 182 10.15 -6.50 18.87
C LEU A 182 8.88 -6.51 18.03
N LEU A 183 9.01 -6.67 16.72
CA LEU A 183 7.85 -6.76 15.83
C LEU A 183 7.00 -8.00 16.10
N THR A 184 7.48 -9.05 16.77
CA THR A 184 6.64 -10.19 17.20
C THR A 184 5.77 -9.87 18.42
N GLU A 185 6.08 -8.80 19.18
CA GLU A 185 5.39 -8.39 20.40
C GLU A 185 4.34 -7.28 20.19
N LYS A 186 3.91 -7.05 18.95
CA LYS A 186 3.06 -5.91 18.56
C LYS A 186 1.78 -5.78 19.37
N ALA A 187 1.11 -6.88 19.65
CA ALA A 187 -0.14 -6.89 20.41
C ALA A 187 -0.01 -6.30 21.83
N ARG A 188 1.21 -6.17 22.35
CA ARG A 188 1.51 -5.62 23.68
C ARG A 188 1.91 -4.15 23.65
N LEU A 189 2.09 -3.57 22.45
CA LEU A 189 2.58 -2.20 22.26
C LEU A 189 1.43 -1.20 22.21
N ASN A 190 1.67 0.01 22.73
CA ASN A 190 0.80 1.17 22.49
C ASN A 190 1.23 1.96 21.24
N ILE A 191 2.00 1.33 20.36
CA ILE A 191 2.49 1.91 19.11
C ILE A 191 2.32 0.94 17.95
N ASN A 192 2.00 1.48 16.78
CA ASN A 192 2.04 0.78 15.50
C ASN A 192 3.35 1.13 14.81
N ILE A 193 4.26 0.16 14.66
CA ILE A 193 5.58 0.38 14.07
C ILE A 193 5.48 0.23 12.56
N ASN A 194 5.78 1.31 11.83
CA ASN A 194 5.76 1.37 10.38
C ASN A 194 7.18 1.64 9.85
N HIS A 195 7.82 0.61 9.31
CA HIS A 195 9.10 0.78 8.65
C HIS A 195 8.90 1.39 7.25
N VAL A 196 9.70 2.42 6.93
CA VAL A 196 9.72 3.09 5.62
C VAL A 196 11.00 2.71 4.90
N GLY A 197 10.89 1.98 3.79
CA GLY A 197 12.04 1.47 3.04
C GLY A 197 11.71 0.26 2.16
N ASN A 198 12.71 -0.59 1.90
CA ASN A 198 12.63 -1.71 0.96
C ASN A 198 12.81 -3.08 1.64
N LYS A 199 12.56 -3.18 2.94
CA LYS A 199 12.67 -4.44 3.66
C LYS A 199 11.39 -5.28 3.54
N PRO A 200 11.44 -6.60 3.72
CA PRO A 200 10.25 -7.46 3.66
C PRO A 200 9.14 -7.07 4.63
N TYR A 201 9.47 -6.38 5.72
CA TYR A 201 8.54 -5.87 6.72
C TYR A 201 8.23 -4.37 6.56
N SER A 202 8.70 -3.71 5.49
CA SER A 202 8.36 -2.31 5.21
C SER A 202 6.89 -2.16 4.89
N VAL A 203 6.24 -1.18 5.49
CA VAL A 203 4.83 -0.84 5.25
C VAL A 203 4.70 0.20 4.13
N TYR A 204 5.70 1.08 4.02
CA TYR A 204 5.77 2.12 3.00
C TYR A 204 7.12 2.07 2.29
N SER A 205 7.11 2.28 0.96
CA SER A 205 8.27 2.82 0.26
C SER A 205 8.44 4.31 0.63
N VAL A 206 9.60 4.90 0.37
CA VAL A 206 9.85 6.33 0.64
C VAL A 206 8.86 7.21 -0.11
N ASP A 207 8.63 6.93 -1.39
CA ASP A 207 7.71 7.72 -2.21
C ASP A 207 6.27 7.62 -1.73
N ALA A 208 5.81 6.42 -1.37
CA ALA A 208 4.49 6.21 -0.81
C ALA A 208 4.32 6.94 0.53
N PHE A 209 5.33 6.89 1.40
CA PHE A 209 5.33 7.64 2.65
C PHE A 209 5.19 9.15 2.41
N ASN A 210 6.02 9.72 1.53
CA ASN A 210 5.96 11.15 1.19
C ASN A 210 4.57 11.56 0.69
N GLN A 211 3.95 10.77 -0.17
CA GLN A 211 2.62 11.07 -0.70
C GLN A 211 1.52 10.98 0.37
N VAL A 212 1.48 9.88 1.14
CA VAL A 212 0.48 9.70 2.21
C VAL A 212 0.63 10.77 3.28
N PHE A 213 1.86 11.06 3.70
CA PHE A 213 2.14 12.05 4.74
C PHE A 213 1.80 13.48 4.29
N THR A 214 2.10 13.81 3.02
CA THR A 214 1.71 15.10 2.44
C THR A 214 0.19 15.22 2.37
N ALA A 215 -0.49 14.17 1.89
CA ALA A 215 -1.95 14.15 1.81
C ALA A 215 -2.62 14.31 3.19
N ARG A 216 -2.07 13.68 4.23
CA ARG A 216 -2.56 13.76 5.61
C ARG A 216 -2.47 15.18 6.19
N HIS A 217 -1.36 15.88 5.96
CA HIS A 217 -1.06 17.14 6.62
C HIS A 217 -1.36 18.40 5.81
N ARG A 218 -1.33 18.33 4.48
CA ARG A 218 -1.66 19.44 3.57
C ARG A 218 -3.03 19.30 2.92
N GLY A 219 -3.70 18.19 3.16
CA GLY A 219 -4.88 17.79 2.41
C GLY A 219 -4.50 17.22 1.03
N VAL A 220 -5.36 16.38 0.50
CA VAL A 220 -5.24 15.92 -0.88
C VAL A 220 -5.59 17.10 -1.77
N THR A 221 -4.69 17.52 -2.62
CA THR A 221 -5.06 18.41 -3.73
C THR A 221 -5.94 17.56 -4.66
N LEU A 222 -7.25 17.68 -4.49
CA LEU A 222 -8.17 17.07 -5.44
C LEU A 222 -7.80 17.61 -6.82
N PRO A 223 -7.70 16.76 -7.84
CA PRO A 223 -7.46 17.25 -9.17
C PRO A 223 -8.56 18.27 -9.48
N LYS A 224 -8.18 19.52 -9.73
CA LYS A 224 -9.10 20.45 -10.39
C LYS A 224 -9.61 19.70 -11.58
N HIS A 225 -10.90 19.75 -11.80
CA HIS A 225 -11.56 19.16 -12.96
C HIS A 225 -10.99 19.81 -14.24
N ASP A 226 -9.72 19.49 -14.50
CA ASP A 226 -9.08 19.86 -15.74
C ASP A 226 -9.53 18.83 -16.77
N GLN A 227 -10.48 19.25 -17.59
CA GLN A 227 -11.08 18.43 -18.64
C GLN A 227 -10.08 17.95 -19.69
N THR A 228 -8.79 18.24 -19.49
CA THR A 228 -7.75 17.99 -20.51
C THR A 228 -6.95 16.70 -20.31
N SER A 229 -7.01 16.03 -19.15
CA SER A 229 -6.15 14.85 -18.92
C SER A 229 -6.80 13.49 -19.14
N THR A 230 -8.13 13.41 -19.19
CA THR A 230 -8.85 12.18 -19.57
C THR A 230 -10.02 12.55 -20.47
N ALA A 231 -9.78 12.62 -21.77
CA ALA A 231 -10.92 12.53 -22.71
C ALA A 231 -11.70 11.25 -22.34
N PRO A 232 -13.05 11.34 -22.23
CA PRO A 232 -13.84 10.14 -21.97
C PRO A 232 -13.46 9.08 -22.98
N SER A 233 -13.45 7.81 -22.54
CA SER A 233 -13.14 6.68 -23.41
C SER A 233 -13.90 6.82 -24.73
N PRO A 234 -13.23 6.96 -25.88
CA PRO A 234 -13.91 7.21 -27.14
C PRO A 234 -14.76 6.02 -27.60
N TYR A 235 -14.48 4.84 -27.05
CA TYR A 235 -15.15 3.58 -27.38
C TYR A 235 -15.72 2.85 -26.16
N GLY A 236 -15.76 3.50 -25.00
CA GLY A 236 -16.44 3.03 -23.80
C GLY A 236 -15.71 1.93 -23.02
N VAL A 237 -14.39 1.77 -23.17
CA VAL A 237 -13.61 0.83 -22.34
C VAL A 237 -13.46 1.38 -20.94
N LYS A 238 -13.89 0.63 -19.93
CA LYS A 238 -13.71 0.96 -18.51
C LYS A 238 -12.36 0.43 -18.03
N VAL A 239 -11.56 1.27 -17.39
CA VAL A 239 -10.30 0.89 -16.74
C VAL A 239 -10.51 0.81 -15.25
N ILE A 240 -10.22 -0.35 -14.67
CA ILE A 240 -10.43 -0.66 -13.25
C ILE A 240 -9.08 -0.78 -12.56
N ALA A 241 -8.84 0.10 -11.58
CA ALA A 241 -7.69 -0.01 -10.68
C ALA A 241 -8.05 -0.98 -9.53
N GLU A 242 -7.54 -2.21 -9.59
CA GLU A 242 -7.81 -3.21 -8.58
C GLU A 242 -6.87 -3.03 -7.38
N ILE A 243 -7.34 -2.35 -6.35
CA ILE A 243 -6.60 -2.08 -5.11
C ILE A 243 -6.46 -3.35 -4.26
N THR A 244 -7.45 -4.24 -4.31
CA THR A 244 -7.53 -5.43 -3.43
C THR A 244 -7.42 -5.05 -1.94
N THR A 245 -6.36 -5.46 -1.28
CA THR A 245 -6.01 -5.15 0.12
C THR A 245 -4.71 -4.33 0.23
N ASN A 246 -4.20 -3.76 -0.87
CA ASN A 246 -2.95 -3.00 -0.89
C ASN A 246 -3.02 -1.65 -0.15
N HIS A 247 -4.20 -1.32 0.38
CA HIS A 247 -4.39 -0.25 1.36
C HIS A 247 -3.91 -0.62 2.77
N PHE A 248 -3.69 -1.90 3.07
CA PHE A 248 -3.21 -2.42 4.37
C PHE A 248 -4.05 -1.96 5.59
N GLY A 249 -5.36 -1.72 5.42
CA GLY A 249 -6.23 -1.19 6.48
C GLY A 249 -6.00 0.30 6.80
N ASP A 250 -5.01 0.95 6.19
CA ASP A 250 -4.69 2.37 6.38
C ASP A 250 -5.56 3.25 5.46
N MET A 251 -6.43 4.05 6.08
CA MET A 251 -7.37 4.90 5.34
C MET A 251 -6.72 6.08 4.62
N ASP A 252 -5.60 6.62 5.11
CA ASP A 252 -4.87 7.67 4.40
C ASP A 252 -4.17 7.12 3.16
N ARG A 253 -3.62 5.88 3.28
CA ARG A 253 -3.08 5.14 2.13
C ARG A 253 -4.19 4.85 1.11
N LEU A 254 -5.33 4.32 1.54
CA LEU A 254 -6.47 4.04 0.66
C LEU A 254 -6.94 5.31 -0.06
N LYS A 255 -7.12 6.41 0.67
CA LYS A 255 -7.47 7.71 0.10
C LYS A 255 -6.48 8.16 -0.96
N SER A 256 -5.18 8.03 -0.69
CA SER A 256 -4.12 8.39 -1.63
C SER A 256 -4.15 7.50 -2.88
N MET A 257 -4.40 6.19 -2.72
CA MET A 257 -4.54 5.24 -3.84
C MET A 257 -5.75 5.59 -4.72
N ILE A 258 -6.89 5.91 -4.11
CA ILE A 258 -8.11 6.30 -4.84
C ILE A 258 -7.85 7.57 -5.67
N VAL A 259 -7.20 8.57 -5.08
CA VAL A 259 -6.85 9.83 -5.77
C VAL A 259 -5.87 9.58 -6.91
N ALA A 260 -4.82 8.79 -6.68
CA ALA A 260 -3.82 8.46 -7.70
C ALA A 260 -4.45 7.67 -8.86
N ALA A 261 -5.34 6.71 -8.58
CA ALA A 261 -6.09 5.99 -9.61
C ALA A 261 -6.96 6.94 -10.45
N LYS A 262 -7.67 7.87 -9.80
CA LYS A 262 -8.46 8.91 -10.51
C LYS A 262 -7.58 9.80 -11.38
N GLN A 263 -6.46 10.28 -10.85
CA GLN A 263 -5.52 11.14 -11.57
C GLN A 263 -4.90 10.42 -12.78
N ALA A 264 -4.63 9.11 -12.65
CA ALA A 264 -4.15 8.29 -13.75
C ALA A 264 -5.20 8.06 -14.85
N GLY A 265 -6.48 8.32 -14.57
CA GLY A 265 -7.58 8.17 -15.52
C GLY A 265 -8.32 6.83 -15.42
N ALA A 266 -8.27 6.15 -14.29
CA ALA A 266 -9.15 5.03 -14.01
C ALA A 266 -10.61 5.47 -13.91
N ASP A 267 -11.51 4.64 -14.42
CA ASP A 267 -12.96 4.86 -14.34
C ASP A 267 -13.52 4.37 -13.01
N TYR A 268 -12.94 3.29 -12.46
CA TYR A 268 -13.32 2.67 -11.20
C TYR A 268 -12.10 2.24 -10.39
N ILE A 269 -12.27 2.21 -9.08
CA ILE A 269 -11.45 1.40 -8.20
C ILE A 269 -12.19 0.13 -7.83
N LYS A 270 -11.44 -0.95 -7.55
CA LYS A 270 -12.00 -2.19 -7.03
C LYS A 270 -11.33 -2.58 -5.73
N LEU A 271 -12.15 -2.84 -4.73
CA LEU A 271 -11.77 -3.41 -3.44
C LEU A 271 -12.17 -4.89 -3.39
N GLN A 272 -11.96 -5.53 -2.25
CA GLN A 272 -12.52 -6.85 -1.98
C GLN A 272 -13.10 -6.90 -0.58
N LYS A 273 -14.06 -7.81 -0.39
CA LYS A 273 -14.67 -8.10 0.90
C LYS A 273 -14.80 -9.60 1.08
N ARG A 274 -14.42 -10.09 2.27
CA ARG A 274 -14.67 -11.46 2.73
C ARG A 274 -14.99 -11.45 4.21
N ASP A 275 -15.79 -12.39 4.64
CA ASP A 275 -15.91 -12.72 6.05
C ASP A 275 -14.77 -13.66 6.43
N VAL A 276 -13.84 -13.17 7.25
CA VAL A 276 -12.58 -13.86 7.54
C VAL A 276 -12.83 -15.21 8.22
N GLU A 277 -13.79 -15.26 9.14
CA GLU A 277 -14.03 -16.43 9.96
C GLU A 277 -14.75 -17.56 9.21
N SER A 278 -15.62 -17.22 8.27
CA SER A 278 -16.34 -18.21 7.47
C SER A 278 -15.61 -18.60 6.18
N PHE A 279 -14.75 -17.74 5.65
CA PHE A 279 -14.05 -17.98 4.38
C PHE A 279 -12.87 -18.93 4.50
N TYR A 280 -12.17 -18.93 5.64
CA TYR A 280 -10.99 -19.76 5.86
C TYR A 280 -11.24 -20.84 6.89
N SER A 281 -10.55 -21.99 6.76
CA SER A 281 -10.55 -23.00 7.82
C SER A 281 -9.88 -22.48 9.08
N LYS A 282 -10.28 -23.00 10.23
CA LYS A 282 -9.68 -22.65 11.52
C LYS A 282 -8.18 -22.90 11.54
N GLU A 283 -7.71 -24.03 10.99
CA GLU A 283 -6.29 -24.37 10.90
C GLU A 283 -5.52 -23.34 10.10
N LYS A 284 -6.11 -22.84 8.99
CA LYS A 284 -5.50 -21.78 8.19
C LYS A 284 -5.46 -20.46 8.94
N LEU A 285 -6.52 -20.09 9.61
CA LEU A 285 -6.59 -18.85 10.40
C LEU A 285 -5.58 -18.84 11.55
N ASP A 286 -5.43 -19.97 12.24
CA ASP A 286 -4.53 -20.11 13.40
C ASP A 286 -3.07 -20.39 12.97
N SER A 287 -2.79 -20.53 11.65
CA SER A 287 -1.43 -20.76 11.16
C SER A 287 -0.52 -19.55 11.41
N PRO A 288 0.77 -19.77 11.71
CA PRO A 288 1.74 -18.69 11.87
C PRO A 288 1.84 -17.84 10.61
N TYR A 289 1.72 -16.55 10.77
CA TYR A 289 1.88 -15.56 9.70
C TYR A 289 2.40 -14.24 10.27
N ASN A 290 3.68 -13.98 10.08
CA ASN A 290 4.28 -12.74 10.57
C ASN A 290 3.91 -11.56 9.67
N SER A 291 3.15 -10.62 10.21
CA SER A 291 2.64 -9.45 9.49
C SER A 291 2.68 -8.19 10.36
N PRO A 292 2.51 -6.99 9.80
CA PRO A 292 2.27 -5.78 10.59
C PRO A 292 1.07 -5.84 11.54
N PHE A 293 0.17 -6.79 11.40
CA PHE A 293 -1.07 -6.91 12.18
C PHE A 293 -1.01 -7.95 13.28
N GLY A 294 0.02 -8.78 13.31
CA GLY A 294 0.17 -9.84 14.29
C GLY A 294 1.00 -11.00 13.78
N THR A 295 0.92 -12.13 14.48
CA THR A 295 1.73 -13.33 14.23
C THR A 295 0.94 -14.49 13.62
N THR A 296 -0.37 -14.33 13.47
CA THR A 296 -1.26 -15.33 12.89
C THR A 296 -1.87 -14.84 11.57
N PHE A 297 -2.27 -15.78 10.72
CA PHE A 297 -2.98 -15.46 9.47
C PHE A 297 -4.33 -14.78 9.76
N ARG A 298 -5.00 -15.12 10.86
CA ARG A 298 -6.23 -14.49 11.34
C ARG A 298 -6.03 -12.99 11.57
N GLU A 299 -5.05 -12.63 12.39
CA GLU A 299 -4.73 -11.23 12.70
C GLU A 299 -4.39 -10.43 11.43
N TYR A 300 -3.61 -11.03 10.54
CA TYR A 300 -3.31 -10.44 9.23
C TYR A 300 -4.59 -10.17 8.43
N ARG A 301 -5.46 -11.17 8.30
CA ARG A 301 -6.68 -11.02 7.49
C ARG A 301 -7.63 -9.98 8.07
N HIS A 302 -7.87 -9.98 9.39
CA HIS A 302 -8.67 -8.95 10.04
C HIS A 302 -8.06 -7.55 9.92
N GLY A 303 -6.74 -7.44 9.98
CA GLY A 303 -6.04 -6.15 9.86
C GLY A 303 -6.18 -5.47 8.50
N ILE A 304 -6.44 -6.23 7.44
CA ILE A 304 -6.57 -5.70 6.08
C ILE A 304 -8.03 -5.72 5.54
N GLU A 305 -9.00 -6.24 6.31
CA GLU A 305 -10.41 -6.14 5.92
C GLU A 305 -11.01 -4.82 6.39
N LEU A 306 -11.68 -4.12 5.49
CA LEU A 306 -12.35 -2.86 5.81
C LEU A 306 -13.68 -3.12 6.52
N ASN A 307 -13.97 -2.29 7.53
CA ASN A 307 -15.22 -2.28 8.26
C ASN A 307 -16.30 -1.38 7.58
N ARG A 308 -17.45 -1.25 8.21
CA ARG A 308 -18.59 -0.51 7.66
C ARG A 308 -18.31 0.99 7.52
N GLU A 309 -17.70 1.61 8.52
CA GLU A 309 -17.37 3.04 8.52
C GLU A 309 -16.37 3.34 7.41
N GLN A 310 -15.40 2.44 7.20
CA GLN A 310 -14.39 2.58 6.16
C GLN A 310 -14.99 2.45 4.75
N PHE A 311 -15.92 1.51 4.52
CA PHE A 311 -16.65 1.43 3.24
C PHE A 311 -17.59 2.62 3.03
N ALA A 312 -18.23 3.15 4.07
CA ALA A 312 -19.05 4.36 3.97
C ALA A 312 -18.19 5.58 3.58
N PHE A 313 -16.96 5.67 4.12
CA PHE A 313 -15.98 6.66 3.68
C PHE A 313 -15.64 6.49 2.19
N VAL A 314 -15.35 5.26 1.74
CA VAL A 314 -15.04 4.98 0.33
C VAL A 314 -16.18 5.42 -0.57
N ASP A 315 -17.41 5.06 -0.24
CA ASP A 315 -18.60 5.41 -1.01
C ASP A 315 -18.77 6.93 -1.14
N THR A 316 -18.67 7.64 -0.02
CA THR A 316 -18.77 9.10 -0.01
C THR A 316 -17.64 9.77 -0.78
N PHE A 317 -16.40 9.34 -0.52
CA PHE A 317 -15.22 9.95 -1.10
C PHE A 317 -15.10 9.69 -2.61
N CYS A 318 -15.43 8.47 -3.07
CA CYS A 318 -15.44 8.17 -4.50
C CYS A 318 -16.49 9.01 -5.26
N LYS A 319 -17.67 9.24 -4.67
CA LYS A 319 -18.70 10.14 -5.22
C LYS A 319 -18.19 11.59 -5.28
N GLU A 320 -17.53 12.06 -4.24
CA GLU A 320 -16.97 13.42 -4.15
C GLU A 320 -15.97 13.69 -5.28
N ILE A 321 -15.04 12.76 -5.52
CA ILE A 321 -14.00 12.96 -6.56
C ILE A 321 -14.41 12.45 -7.95
N GLY A 322 -15.59 11.87 -8.09
CA GLY A 322 -16.13 11.41 -9.37
C GLY A 322 -15.40 10.20 -9.95
N ILE A 323 -15.10 9.19 -9.14
CA ILE A 323 -14.62 7.86 -9.56
C ILE A 323 -15.62 6.79 -9.10
N GLY A 324 -15.89 5.79 -9.95
CA GLY A 324 -16.73 4.68 -9.52
C GLY A 324 -15.98 3.73 -8.56
N TRP A 325 -16.73 2.97 -7.77
CA TRP A 325 -16.16 1.88 -6.98
C TRP A 325 -17.06 0.66 -6.96
N PHE A 326 -16.47 -0.51 -6.78
CA PHE A 326 -17.16 -1.76 -6.48
C PHE A 326 -16.21 -2.71 -5.74
N ALA A 327 -16.72 -3.87 -5.32
CA ALA A 327 -15.91 -4.83 -4.58
C ALA A 327 -16.06 -6.25 -5.12
N SER A 328 -14.97 -7.01 -5.06
CA SER A 328 -15.01 -8.47 -5.12
C SER A 328 -15.64 -8.99 -3.84
N ILE A 329 -16.72 -9.77 -3.98
CA ILE A 329 -17.44 -10.40 -2.88
C ILE A 329 -17.18 -11.91 -2.92
N LEU A 330 -16.66 -12.47 -1.82
CA LEU A 330 -16.15 -13.82 -1.82
C LEU A 330 -17.06 -14.84 -1.13
N ASP A 331 -18.07 -14.37 -0.39
CA ASP A 331 -18.99 -15.18 0.41
C ASP A 331 -20.32 -14.45 0.63
N MET A 332 -21.34 -15.14 1.12
CA MET A 332 -22.67 -14.55 1.37
C MET A 332 -22.66 -13.44 2.42
N PRO A 333 -21.97 -13.55 3.57
CA PRO A 333 -21.84 -12.43 4.49
C PRO A 333 -21.27 -11.16 3.86
N SER A 334 -20.29 -11.30 2.96
CA SER A 334 -19.71 -10.18 2.21
C SER A 334 -20.67 -9.60 1.18
N TYR A 335 -21.49 -10.43 0.54
CA TYR A 335 -22.57 -9.96 -0.32
C TYR A 335 -23.58 -9.13 0.46
N ASP A 336 -24.08 -9.65 1.59
CA ASP A 336 -25.02 -8.93 2.47
C ASP A 336 -24.43 -7.65 3.04
N PHE A 337 -23.12 -7.63 3.27
CA PHE A 337 -22.40 -6.43 3.70
C PHE A 337 -22.32 -5.38 2.59
N ILE A 338 -21.89 -5.75 1.38
CA ILE A 338 -21.68 -4.79 0.28
C ILE A 338 -23.01 -4.26 -0.27
N ARG A 339 -24.06 -5.06 -0.34
CA ARG A 339 -25.38 -4.61 -0.82
C ARG A 339 -25.98 -3.46 -0.01
N GLN A 340 -25.56 -3.25 1.25
CA GLN A 340 -26.02 -2.13 2.10
C GLN A 340 -25.60 -0.75 1.55
N PHE A 341 -24.58 -0.70 0.69
CA PHE A 341 -24.12 0.52 0.03
C PHE A 341 -24.80 0.75 -1.33
N ASP A 342 -25.70 -0.13 -1.74
CA ASP A 342 -26.43 -0.09 -3.01
C ASP A 342 -25.52 0.11 -4.25
N PRO A 343 -24.42 -0.67 -4.39
CA PRO A 343 -23.46 -0.47 -5.48
C PRO A 343 -24.11 -0.70 -6.84
N ASP A 344 -23.70 0.06 -7.86
CA ASP A 344 -24.15 -0.15 -9.23
C ASP A 344 -23.57 -1.42 -9.86
N MET A 345 -22.50 -1.94 -9.28
CA MET A 345 -21.75 -3.07 -9.80
C MET A 345 -21.13 -3.89 -8.65
N ILE A 346 -21.09 -5.21 -8.80
CA ILE A 346 -20.38 -6.14 -7.93
C ILE A 346 -19.46 -7.04 -8.74
N LYS A 347 -18.42 -7.60 -8.09
CA LYS A 347 -17.51 -8.57 -8.73
C LYS A 347 -17.61 -9.94 -8.08
N LEU A 348 -17.72 -10.95 -8.91
CA LEU A 348 -17.57 -12.37 -8.58
C LEU A 348 -16.23 -12.84 -9.18
N PRO A 349 -15.17 -12.96 -8.36
CA PRO A 349 -13.83 -13.31 -8.87
C PRO A 349 -13.72 -14.82 -9.17
N SER A 350 -12.72 -15.21 -9.96
CA SER A 350 -12.44 -16.61 -10.29
C SER A 350 -12.18 -17.50 -9.07
N THR A 351 -11.72 -16.92 -7.97
CA THR A 351 -11.46 -17.64 -6.70
C THR A 351 -12.67 -18.43 -6.18
N ILE A 352 -13.88 -17.99 -6.53
CA ILE A 352 -15.14 -18.59 -6.05
C ILE A 352 -15.95 -19.24 -7.18
N SER A 353 -15.37 -19.50 -8.34
CA SER A 353 -16.07 -20.05 -9.51
C SER A 353 -16.71 -21.42 -9.26
N GLU A 354 -16.17 -22.20 -8.33
CA GLU A 354 -16.71 -23.51 -7.94
C GLU A 354 -17.85 -23.44 -6.91
N HIS A 355 -18.07 -22.27 -6.27
CA HIS A 355 -19.11 -22.06 -5.26
C HIS A 355 -20.47 -21.78 -5.92
N LYS A 356 -20.99 -22.72 -6.70
CA LYS A 356 -22.17 -22.53 -7.55
C LYS A 356 -23.44 -22.16 -6.77
N ASP A 357 -23.65 -22.70 -5.57
CA ASP A 357 -24.80 -22.36 -4.72
C ASP A 357 -24.75 -20.89 -4.30
N TYR A 358 -23.58 -20.39 -3.91
CA TYR A 358 -23.36 -18.98 -3.59
C TYR A 358 -23.61 -18.10 -4.82
N LEU A 359 -23.04 -18.45 -5.98
CA LEU A 359 -23.22 -17.71 -7.22
C LEU A 359 -24.69 -17.66 -7.65
N ALA A 360 -25.42 -18.79 -7.54
CA ALA A 360 -26.85 -18.86 -7.84
C ALA A 360 -27.69 -18.00 -6.86
N ALA A 361 -27.34 -17.99 -5.58
CA ALA A 361 -28.00 -17.13 -4.58
C ALA A 361 -27.83 -15.64 -4.95
N VAL A 362 -26.61 -15.19 -5.27
CA VAL A 362 -26.35 -13.83 -5.73
C VAL A 362 -27.12 -13.52 -7.02
N ALA A 363 -27.09 -14.42 -7.99
CA ALA A 363 -27.80 -14.29 -9.28
C ALA A 363 -29.31 -14.13 -9.12
N SER A 364 -29.88 -14.78 -8.11
CA SER A 364 -31.33 -14.71 -7.81
C SER A 364 -31.78 -13.37 -7.24
N ASP A 365 -30.88 -12.60 -6.66
CA ASP A 365 -31.16 -11.37 -5.90
C ASP A 365 -30.63 -10.10 -6.59
N PHE A 366 -29.40 -10.10 -7.10
CA PHE A 366 -28.77 -8.90 -7.64
C PHE A 366 -29.21 -8.59 -9.07
N THR A 367 -29.70 -7.35 -9.29
CA THR A 367 -30.33 -6.95 -10.57
C THR A 367 -29.55 -5.90 -11.37
N LYS A 368 -28.46 -5.36 -10.79
CA LYS A 368 -27.61 -4.38 -11.45
C LYS A 368 -26.47 -5.04 -12.24
N ASP A 369 -25.36 -4.35 -12.46
CA ASP A 369 -24.24 -4.87 -13.25
C ASP A 369 -23.41 -5.88 -12.46
N VAL A 370 -23.12 -7.04 -13.04
CA VAL A 370 -22.28 -8.07 -12.44
C VAL A 370 -21.01 -8.25 -13.26
N VAL A 371 -19.86 -8.20 -12.62
CA VAL A 371 -18.56 -8.51 -13.23
C VAL A 371 -18.15 -9.92 -12.80
N ILE A 372 -17.88 -10.79 -13.74
CA ILE A 372 -17.53 -12.20 -13.49
C ILE A 372 -16.21 -12.52 -14.17
N SER A 373 -15.20 -12.92 -13.41
CA SER A 373 -13.95 -13.45 -13.96
C SER A 373 -14.08 -14.95 -14.23
N THR A 374 -13.54 -15.37 -15.38
CA THR A 374 -13.65 -16.76 -15.88
C THR A 374 -12.33 -17.54 -15.78
N GLY A 375 -11.43 -17.14 -14.88
CA GLY A 375 -10.21 -17.90 -14.61
C GLY A 375 -10.51 -19.25 -13.94
N TYR A 376 -9.75 -20.28 -14.31
CA TYR A 376 -9.92 -21.65 -13.82
C TYR A 376 -11.33 -22.20 -14.08
N THR A 377 -11.91 -21.89 -15.23
CA THR A 377 -13.25 -22.31 -15.65
C THR A 377 -13.26 -22.77 -17.11
N ASP A 378 -14.38 -23.36 -17.52
CA ASP A 378 -14.62 -23.89 -18.86
C ASP A 378 -15.98 -23.42 -19.43
N GLU A 379 -16.38 -23.96 -20.58
CA GLU A 379 -17.66 -23.66 -21.24
C GLU A 379 -18.89 -24.03 -20.38
N ALA A 380 -18.76 -25.00 -19.47
CA ALA A 380 -19.86 -25.35 -18.56
C ALA A 380 -20.12 -24.27 -17.54
N TYR A 381 -19.07 -23.55 -17.10
CA TYR A 381 -19.22 -22.38 -16.23
C TYR A 381 -19.87 -21.21 -16.97
N GLU A 382 -19.49 -20.99 -18.22
CA GLU A 382 -20.13 -19.95 -19.07
C GLU A 382 -21.63 -20.21 -19.20
N SER A 383 -22.01 -21.46 -19.52
CA SER A 383 -23.43 -21.87 -19.59
C SER A 383 -24.14 -21.66 -18.26
N PHE A 384 -23.50 -22.04 -17.14
CA PHE A 384 -24.06 -21.80 -15.80
C PHE A 384 -24.31 -20.31 -15.53
N ILE A 385 -23.39 -19.42 -15.93
CA ILE A 385 -23.58 -17.97 -15.74
C ILE A 385 -24.76 -17.46 -16.55
N LEU A 386 -24.88 -17.86 -17.82
CA LEU A 386 -25.98 -17.45 -18.70
C LEU A 386 -27.34 -17.92 -18.19
N ASP A 387 -27.42 -19.15 -17.68
CA ASP A 387 -28.64 -19.75 -17.17
C ASP A 387 -29.12 -19.13 -15.85
N ASN A 388 -28.20 -18.69 -14.98
CA ASN A 388 -28.54 -18.22 -13.65
C ASN A 388 -28.66 -16.69 -13.55
N PHE A 389 -27.76 -15.90 -14.16
CA PHE A 389 -27.73 -14.44 -14.03
C PHE A 389 -28.75 -13.73 -14.92
N THR A 390 -29.96 -14.27 -15.00
CA THR A 390 -31.04 -13.76 -15.87
C THR A 390 -31.60 -12.41 -15.43
N LYS A 391 -31.45 -12.04 -14.14
CA LYS A 391 -31.90 -10.78 -13.57
C LYS A 391 -30.87 -9.66 -13.69
N ALA A 392 -29.61 -9.96 -13.94
CA ALA A 392 -28.57 -8.95 -14.05
C ALA A 392 -28.83 -8.02 -15.23
N ARG A 393 -28.65 -6.71 -15.01
CA ARG A 393 -28.77 -5.69 -16.06
C ARG A 393 -27.71 -5.90 -17.15
N ASN A 394 -26.46 -6.04 -16.75
CA ASN A 394 -25.35 -6.41 -17.61
C ASN A 394 -24.44 -7.43 -16.90
N ILE A 395 -23.80 -8.27 -17.69
CA ILE A 395 -22.83 -9.26 -17.24
C ILE A 395 -21.50 -8.99 -17.95
N TYR A 396 -20.55 -8.41 -17.23
CA TYR A 396 -19.18 -8.28 -17.72
C TYR A 396 -18.44 -9.60 -17.55
N LEU A 397 -18.23 -10.32 -18.64
CA LEU A 397 -17.41 -11.55 -18.65
C LEU A 397 -15.94 -11.18 -18.88
N LEU A 398 -15.13 -11.34 -17.86
CA LEU A 398 -13.71 -11.01 -17.92
C LEU A 398 -12.89 -12.28 -18.11
N GLN A 399 -12.30 -12.43 -19.31
CA GLN A 399 -11.24 -13.42 -19.50
C GLN A 399 -10.10 -13.11 -18.51
N CYS A 400 -9.64 -14.13 -17.81
CA CYS A 400 -8.42 -14.08 -17.02
C CYS A 400 -7.82 -15.48 -16.89
N THR A 401 -6.54 -15.54 -16.56
CA THR A 401 -5.84 -16.76 -16.18
C THR A 401 -5.40 -16.62 -14.74
N SER A 402 -5.78 -17.57 -13.89
CA SER A 402 -5.49 -17.51 -12.44
C SER A 402 -4.03 -17.93 -12.14
N ALA A 403 -3.07 -17.29 -12.80
CA ALA A 403 -1.63 -17.38 -12.59
C ALA A 403 -1.06 -15.96 -12.42
N TYR A 404 -0.08 -15.78 -11.52
CA TYR A 404 0.45 -14.48 -11.12
C TYR A 404 1.98 -14.52 -11.05
N PRO A 405 2.72 -14.07 -12.09
CA PRO A 405 2.23 -13.55 -13.37
C PRO A 405 1.69 -14.65 -14.30
N THR A 406 0.77 -14.26 -15.20
CA THR A 406 0.32 -15.12 -16.31
C THR A 406 1.37 -15.11 -17.42
N PRO A 407 1.88 -16.27 -17.88
CA PRO A 407 2.67 -16.35 -19.11
C PRO A 407 1.88 -15.84 -20.32
N ASN A 408 2.57 -15.22 -21.28
CA ASN A 408 1.92 -14.66 -22.47
C ASN A 408 1.09 -15.70 -23.24
N GLU A 409 1.59 -16.93 -23.34
CA GLU A 409 0.97 -18.04 -24.04
C GLU A 409 -0.36 -18.46 -23.40
N ASP A 410 -0.48 -18.29 -22.09
CA ASP A 410 -1.64 -18.68 -21.30
C ASP A 410 -2.67 -17.56 -21.13
N THR A 411 -2.41 -16.36 -21.63
CA THR A 411 -3.32 -15.21 -21.51
C THR A 411 -4.62 -15.39 -22.30
N GLN A 412 -4.56 -16.14 -23.40
CA GLN A 412 -5.71 -16.58 -24.20
C GLN A 412 -6.66 -15.44 -24.61
N ILE A 413 -6.13 -14.35 -25.14
CA ILE A 413 -6.90 -13.16 -25.61
C ILE A 413 -8.00 -13.54 -26.61
N GLY A 414 -7.85 -14.66 -27.33
CA GLY A 414 -8.89 -15.18 -28.24
C GLY A 414 -10.25 -15.43 -27.58
N VAL A 415 -10.29 -15.72 -26.27
CA VAL A 415 -11.54 -15.91 -25.50
C VAL A 415 -12.35 -14.61 -25.45
N ILE A 416 -11.70 -13.45 -25.41
CA ILE A 416 -12.39 -12.14 -25.43
C ILE A 416 -13.15 -11.97 -26.75
N ARG A 417 -12.58 -12.44 -27.85
CA ARG A 417 -13.28 -12.42 -29.15
C ARG A 417 -14.49 -13.38 -29.15
N HIS A 418 -14.40 -14.51 -28.45
CA HIS A 418 -15.55 -15.39 -28.22
C HIS A 418 -16.66 -14.63 -27.46
N TYR A 419 -16.33 -13.95 -26.35
CA TYR A 419 -17.29 -13.13 -25.60
C TYR A 419 -17.86 -11.97 -26.42
N TYR A 420 -17.06 -11.34 -27.28
CA TYR A 420 -17.53 -10.31 -28.20
C TYR A 420 -18.57 -10.86 -29.20
N ASN A 421 -18.39 -12.09 -29.70
CA ASN A 421 -19.36 -12.74 -30.56
C ASN A 421 -20.60 -13.21 -29.79
N LEU A 422 -20.43 -13.63 -28.53
CA LEU A 422 -21.53 -13.97 -27.63
C LEU A 422 -22.41 -12.75 -27.36
N ALA A 423 -21.81 -11.58 -27.13
CA ALA A 423 -22.51 -10.29 -26.92
C ALA A 423 -23.42 -9.89 -28.10
N LYS A 424 -23.13 -10.33 -29.31
CA LYS A 424 -24.02 -10.10 -30.48
C LYS A 424 -25.33 -10.90 -30.40
N LYS A 425 -25.34 -12.01 -29.63
CA LYS A 425 -26.50 -12.88 -29.43
C LYS A 425 -27.22 -12.57 -28.12
N GLU A 426 -26.47 -12.22 -27.08
CA GLU A 426 -26.96 -11.87 -25.75
C GLU A 426 -26.43 -10.46 -25.38
N PRO A 427 -27.19 -9.41 -25.66
CA PRO A 427 -26.73 -8.02 -25.52
C PRO A 427 -26.35 -7.59 -24.10
N ARG A 428 -26.74 -8.35 -23.06
CA ARG A 428 -26.35 -8.09 -21.67
C ARG A 428 -24.90 -8.49 -21.40
N ILE A 429 -24.29 -9.32 -22.26
CA ILE A 429 -22.90 -9.72 -22.13
C ILE A 429 -22.00 -8.60 -22.61
N ILE A 430 -21.04 -8.22 -21.78
CA ILE A 430 -20.01 -7.24 -22.07
C ILE A 430 -18.65 -7.92 -21.91
N PRO A 431 -17.86 -8.07 -22.99
CA PRO A 431 -16.56 -8.70 -22.91
C PRO A 431 -15.58 -7.83 -22.14
N GLY A 432 -14.69 -8.45 -21.34
CA GLY A 432 -13.64 -7.76 -20.60
C GLY A 432 -12.42 -8.63 -20.38
N PHE A 433 -11.44 -8.06 -19.71
CA PHE A 433 -10.18 -8.72 -19.39
C PHE A 433 -9.72 -8.33 -17.99
N SER A 434 -9.40 -9.33 -17.15
CA SER A 434 -8.73 -9.16 -15.87
C SER A 434 -7.28 -9.60 -16.04
N SER A 435 -6.37 -8.62 -16.08
CA SER A 435 -4.98 -8.77 -16.49
C SER A 435 -4.10 -9.19 -15.32
N HIS A 436 -3.50 -10.38 -15.43
CA HIS A 436 -2.51 -10.91 -14.50
C HIS A 436 -1.13 -11.09 -15.16
N ASP A 437 -0.96 -10.57 -16.37
CA ASP A 437 0.31 -10.45 -17.09
C ASP A 437 1.12 -9.24 -16.62
N ILE A 438 2.39 -9.17 -17.03
CA ILE A 438 3.25 -8.01 -16.75
C ILE A 438 3.09 -6.96 -17.85
N GLY A 439 2.93 -5.69 -17.46
CA GLY A 439 2.85 -4.55 -18.38
C GLY A 439 1.46 -4.33 -18.96
N SER A 440 1.38 -3.72 -20.17
CA SER A 440 0.14 -3.27 -20.82
C SER A 440 -0.21 -4.00 -22.12
N LEU A 441 0.71 -4.83 -22.65
CA LEU A 441 0.57 -5.42 -23.99
C LEU A 441 -0.70 -6.26 -24.12
N CYS A 442 -0.93 -7.22 -23.20
CA CYS A 442 -2.09 -8.09 -23.26
C CYS A 442 -3.40 -7.30 -23.08
N SER A 443 -3.39 -6.25 -22.24
CA SER A 443 -4.54 -5.36 -22.07
C SER A 443 -4.87 -4.57 -23.35
N MET A 444 -3.87 -4.09 -24.08
CA MET A 444 -4.06 -3.47 -25.39
C MET A 444 -4.62 -4.45 -26.42
N MET A 445 -4.08 -5.69 -26.44
CA MET A 445 -4.62 -6.75 -27.31
C MET A 445 -6.05 -7.14 -26.94
N ALA A 446 -6.38 -7.13 -25.64
CA ALA A 446 -7.75 -7.39 -25.17
C ALA A 446 -8.73 -6.35 -25.69
N VAL A 447 -8.36 -5.07 -25.68
CA VAL A 447 -9.15 -3.99 -26.30
C VAL A 447 -9.34 -4.25 -27.79
N ALA A 448 -8.30 -4.62 -28.52
CA ALA A 448 -8.38 -4.96 -29.94
C ALA A 448 -9.25 -6.21 -30.20
N ALA A 449 -9.34 -7.15 -29.25
CA ALA A 449 -10.22 -8.31 -29.32
C ALA A 449 -11.70 -8.00 -28.97
N GLY A 450 -12.01 -6.78 -28.50
CA GLY A 450 -13.36 -6.33 -28.19
C GLY A 450 -13.67 -6.09 -26.72
N ALA A 451 -12.68 -6.17 -25.81
CA ALA A 451 -12.90 -5.89 -24.40
C ALA A 451 -13.41 -4.46 -24.18
N LYS A 452 -14.41 -4.33 -23.29
CA LYS A 452 -15.01 -3.07 -22.83
C LYS A 452 -14.73 -2.79 -21.35
N MET A 453 -14.01 -3.68 -20.69
CA MET A 453 -13.51 -3.50 -19.33
C MET A 453 -12.12 -4.12 -19.22
N ILE A 454 -11.18 -3.36 -18.69
CA ILE A 454 -9.81 -3.81 -18.38
C ILE A 454 -9.59 -3.62 -16.89
N GLU A 455 -9.31 -4.71 -16.20
CA GLU A 455 -9.02 -4.74 -14.77
C GLU A 455 -7.54 -5.05 -14.55
N LYS A 456 -6.85 -4.27 -13.73
CA LYS A 456 -5.43 -4.42 -13.44
C LYS A 456 -5.16 -4.17 -11.96
N HIS A 457 -4.41 -5.08 -11.34
CA HIS A 457 -3.92 -4.90 -9.98
C HIS A 457 -3.04 -3.66 -9.86
N VAL A 458 -3.23 -2.91 -8.79
CA VAL A 458 -2.42 -1.73 -8.49
C VAL A 458 -1.83 -1.81 -7.08
N LYS A 459 -0.64 -1.22 -6.92
CA LYS A 459 0.03 -1.04 -5.65
C LYS A 459 0.40 0.43 -5.42
N PHE A 460 0.79 0.76 -4.20
CA PHE A 460 1.18 2.10 -3.81
C PHE A 460 2.58 2.09 -3.23
N GLY A 461 3.57 2.24 -4.10
CA GLY A 461 4.96 2.00 -3.82
C GLY A 461 5.32 0.50 -3.76
N ASN A 462 6.60 0.24 -3.84
CA ASN A 462 7.14 -1.13 -3.91
C ASN A 462 7.41 -1.65 -2.50
N VAL A 463 6.52 -2.45 -1.96
CA VAL A 463 6.67 -3.11 -0.65
C VAL A 463 6.28 -4.58 -0.75
N ALA A 464 6.98 -5.44 -0.02
CA ALA A 464 6.78 -6.91 -0.08
C ALA A 464 5.39 -7.38 0.38
N TRP A 465 4.62 -6.52 1.04
CA TRP A 465 3.25 -6.77 1.47
C TRP A 465 2.20 -6.58 0.38
N SER A 466 2.58 -5.97 -0.75
CA SER A 466 1.64 -5.73 -1.84
C SER A 466 1.08 -7.05 -2.34
N HIS A 467 -0.23 -7.13 -2.39
CA HIS A 467 -0.92 -8.29 -2.92
C HIS A 467 -0.67 -8.37 -4.42
N PHE A 468 -0.17 -9.52 -4.89
CA PHE A 468 0.26 -9.72 -6.28
C PHE A 468 1.29 -8.69 -6.76
N ASP A 469 2.34 -8.42 -5.95
CA ASP A 469 3.33 -7.39 -6.22
C ASP A 469 3.93 -7.44 -7.64
N GLU A 470 4.19 -8.64 -8.16
CA GLU A 470 4.80 -8.81 -9.49
C GLU A 470 3.92 -8.31 -10.63
N VAL A 471 2.58 -8.47 -10.53
CA VAL A 471 1.62 -8.07 -11.58
C VAL A 471 0.96 -6.73 -11.29
N ALA A 472 1.07 -6.23 -10.08
CA ALA A 472 0.47 -4.97 -9.67
C ALA A 472 1.30 -3.78 -10.19
N ILE A 473 0.64 -2.83 -10.85
CA ILE A 473 1.27 -1.63 -11.39
C ILE A 473 1.26 -0.53 -10.33
N ASP A 474 2.38 0.18 -10.20
CA ASP A 474 2.54 1.21 -9.18
C ASP A 474 1.80 2.51 -9.54
N LEU A 475 1.01 2.99 -8.57
CA LEU A 475 0.29 4.27 -8.66
C LEU A 475 1.20 5.49 -8.40
N VAL A 476 2.35 5.28 -7.75
CA VAL A 476 3.21 6.39 -7.26
C VAL A 476 4.17 6.88 -8.34
N ASN A 477 4.80 5.95 -9.07
CA ASN A 477 5.87 6.25 -10.01
C ASN A 477 5.40 6.63 -11.43
N GLY A 478 4.08 6.64 -11.67
CA GLY A 478 3.49 6.97 -12.96
C GLY A 478 3.26 5.79 -13.91
N ASP A 479 3.64 4.56 -13.54
CA ASP A 479 3.45 3.37 -14.38
C ASP A 479 1.97 3.09 -14.67
N PHE A 480 1.10 3.25 -13.66
CA PHE A 480 -0.34 3.07 -13.89
C PHE A 480 -0.92 4.16 -14.80
N THR A 481 -0.41 5.39 -14.71
CA THR A 481 -0.79 6.46 -15.66
C THR A 481 -0.40 6.09 -17.09
N GLN A 482 0.78 5.49 -17.28
CA GLN A 482 1.21 5.02 -18.60
C GLN A 482 0.34 3.85 -19.09
N PHE A 483 0.03 2.90 -18.21
CA PHE A 483 -0.89 1.80 -18.52
C PHE A 483 -2.25 2.30 -19.02
N VAL A 484 -2.86 3.25 -18.33
CA VAL A 484 -4.14 3.85 -18.75
C VAL A 484 -4.00 4.52 -20.13
N LYS A 485 -2.91 5.29 -20.36
CA LYS A 485 -2.64 5.90 -21.66
C LYS A 485 -2.51 4.86 -22.78
N ASP A 486 -1.88 3.71 -22.50
CA ASP A 486 -1.74 2.62 -23.47
C ASP A 486 -3.10 2.02 -23.82
N VAL A 487 -3.97 1.76 -22.83
CA VAL A 487 -5.33 1.29 -23.05
C VAL A 487 -6.13 2.29 -23.89
N ARG A 488 -6.07 3.60 -23.55
CA ARG A 488 -6.76 4.66 -24.31
C ARG A 488 -6.20 4.82 -25.73
N LYS A 489 -4.89 4.57 -25.91
CA LYS A 489 -4.26 4.53 -27.24
C LYS A 489 -4.77 3.34 -28.05
N ALA A 490 -4.87 2.15 -27.44
CA ALA A 490 -5.41 0.96 -28.09
C ALA A 490 -6.85 1.20 -28.58
N GLU A 491 -7.72 1.82 -27.78
CA GLU A 491 -9.08 2.19 -28.18
C GLU A 491 -9.08 3.03 -29.47
N ARG A 492 -8.24 4.07 -29.53
CA ARG A 492 -8.13 4.93 -30.72
C ARG A 492 -7.60 4.19 -31.95
N ILE A 493 -6.67 3.25 -31.75
CA ILE A 493 -6.09 2.44 -32.84
C ILE A 493 -7.13 1.45 -33.40
N VAL A 494 -7.93 0.82 -32.53
CA VAL A 494 -9.01 -0.08 -32.95
C VAL A 494 -10.01 0.64 -33.85
N GLY A 495 -10.39 1.88 -33.50
CA GLY A 495 -11.26 2.69 -34.31
C GLY A 495 -12.65 2.06 -34.53
N SER A 496 -13.13 2.10 -35.75
CA SER A 496 -14.43 1.61 -36.19
C SER A 496 -14.29 0.33 -37.04
N GLU A 497 -15.29 -0.56 -37.01
CA GLU A 497 -15.37 -1.72 -37.90
C GLU A 497 -15.73 -1.33 -39.35
N ALA A 498 -16.21 -0.10 -39.58
CA ALA A 498 -16.55 0.41 -40.91
C ALA A 498 -15.28 0.70 -41.72
N LYS A 499 -15.16 0.09 -42.91
CA LYS A 499 -14.09 0.44 -43.85
C LYS A 499 -14.40 1.73 -44.55
N VAL A 500 -13.69 2.79 -44.18
CA VAL A 500 -13.82 4.15 -44.77
C VAL A 500 -12.47 4.68 -45.19
N ILE A 501 -12.45 5.60 -46.15
CA ILE A 501 -11.24 6.34 -46.51
C ILE A 501 -10.97 7.35 -45.38
N GLN A 502 -9.78 7.28 -44.78
CA GLN A 502 -9.38 8.21 -43.74
C GLN A 502 -8.96 9.56 -44.34
N ALA A 503 -9.19 10.64 -43.62
CA ALA A 503 -8.85 12.00 -44.11
C ALA A 503 -7.34 12.19 -44.37
N THR A 504 -6.48 11.33 -43.77
CA THR A 504 -5.03 11.33 -43.97
C THR A 504 -4.59 10.50 -45.17
N GLU A 505 -5.49 9.72 -45.78
CA GLU A 505 -5.15 8.90 -46.94
C GLU A 505 -5.11 9.77 -48.20
N HIS A 506 -4.19 9.48 -49.11
CA HIS A 506 -4.10 10.09 -50.41
C HIS A 506 -3.60 9.07 -51.44
N HIS A 507 -3.99 9.27 -52.69
CA HIS A 507 -3.47 8.44 -53.77
C HIS A 507 -1.97 8.73 -54.00
N LYS A 508 -1.18 7.68 -54.00
CA LYS A 508 0.26 7.76 -54.22
C LYS A 508 0.63 8.05 -55.68
N TYR A 509 -0.27 7.68 -56.57
CA TYR A 509 -0.10 7.88 -58.00
C TYR A 509 -1.30 8.69 -58.55
N TRP A 510 -0.98 9.72 -59.31
CA TRP A 510 -2.00 10.46 -60.01
C TRP A 510 -2.53 9.60 -61.20
N VAL A 511 -3.82 9.38 -61.28
CA VAL A 511 -4.47 8.71 -62.39
C VAL A 511 -5.30 9.77 -63.13
N SER A 512 -4.94 10.03 -64.41
CA SER A 512 -5.76 10.94 -65.23
C SER A 512 -7.18 10.46 -65.24
N PRO A 513 -8.16 11.36 -64.96
CA PRO A 513 -9.57 11.01 -65.21
C PRO A 513 -9.75 10.60 -66.67
N LYS A 514 -10.39 9.45 -66.87
CA LYS A 514 -10.78 8.98 -68.21
C LYS A 514 -11.88 9.87 -68.78
#